data_60fe631d45472620c07c0f9cea5ca918
#
_entry.id   60fe631d45472620c07c0f9cea5ca918
#
_cell.length_a   1.000
_cell.length_b   1.000
_cell.length_c   1.000
_cell.angle_alpha   90.00
_cell.angle_beta   90.00
_cell.angle_gamma   90.00
#
_symmetry.space_group_name_H-M   'P 1'
#
loop_
_entity.id
_entity.type
_entity.pdbx_description
1 polymer ?
#
loop_
_entity_poly.entity_id
_entity_poly.type
_entity_poly.pdbx_seq_one_letter_code
_entity_poly.pdbx_strand_id
1 'polypeptide(L)'
;VIDKSRQIPYINKYSDAMQTEYNNLSWQKAFKEVESFLSTKNASNFVGSAISTATSIVGGLVTFALSMITSIYILADKERLSYQGERLVYSFFSENIAHKTLHVAHLVHENFFGFIKGQLTVAFFIGVATSIFSFILRFPNAATLGVIVGVTDLVPVVGPFIGAAMGFILIVLEEPAKAVAFVILIIILQQVESNIVYPRLVGNNVGLPSLWTLIAIT
;
A
#
# COMPACT_ATOMS: atom_id res chain seq x y z
N VAL A 1 -50.54 19.01 14.91
CA VAL A 1 -49.85 18.55 16.14
C VAL A 1 -48.95 19.66 16.70
N ILE A 2 -48.55 20.68 15.90
CA ILE A 2 -47.62 21.75 16.28
C ILE A 2 -48.29 22.90 17.05
N ASP A 3 -49.63 23.00 17.00
CA ASP A 3 -50.36 24.17 17.56
C ASP A 3 -50.68 24.05 19.07
N LYS A 4 -50.45 22.92 19.72
CA LYS A 4 -50.71 22.71 21.15
C LYS A 4 -49.50 22.96 22.07
N SER A 5 -48.30 23.20 21.52
CA SER A 5 -47.07 23.38 22.29
C SER A 5 -46.74 24.84 22.63
N ARG A 6 -47.61 25.81 22.22
CA ARG A 6 -47.39 27.25 22.46
C ARG A 6 -47.57 27.75 23.91
N GLN A 7 -47.87 26.86 24.85
CA GLN A 7 -48.12 27.25 26.24
C GLN A 7 -47.00 26.99 27.23
N ILE A 8 -45.80 26.61 26.80
CA ILE A 8 -44.67 26.38 27.70
C ILE A 8 -43.53 27.31 27.29
N PRO A 9 -43.16 28.32 28.14
CA PRO A 9 -42.18 29.34 27.76
C PRO A 9 -40.78 28.86 27.45
N TYR A 10 -40.45 27.63 27.83
CA TYR A 10 -39.16 27.01 27.52
C TYR A 10 -39.09 26.37 26.11
N ILE A 11 -40.23 26.01 25.50
CA ILE A 11 -40.27 25.36 24.19
C ILE A 11 -40.20 26.41 23.07
N ASN A 12 -40.66 27.63 23.28
CA ASN A 12 -40.61 28.69 22.27
C ASN A 12 -39.17 29.06 21.88
N LYS A 13 -38.23 29.04 22.84
CA LYS A 13 -36.84 29.38 22.57
C LYS A 13 -36.14 28.32 21.70
N TYR A 14 -36.53 27.05 21.83
CA TYR A 14 -35.97 25.96 21.01
C TYR A 14 -36.72 25.82 19.68
N SER A 15 -38.02 26.12 19.62
CA SER A 15 -38.77 26.12 18.36
C SER A 15 -38.33 27.23 17.41
N ASP A 16 -38.07 28.43 17.94
CA ASP A 16 -37.57 29.54 17.15
C ASP A 16 -36.13 29.34 16.68
N ALA A 17 -35.27 28.71 17.50
CA ALA A 17 -33.93 28.32 17.11
C ALA A 17 -33.96 27.21 16.01
N MET A 18 -34.82 26.20 16.15
CA MET A 18 -34.99 25.14 15.13
C MET A 18 -35.63 25.68 13.85
N GLN A 19 -36.60 26.58 13.91
CA GLN A 19 -37.18 27.20 12.72
C GLN A 19 -36.20 28.13 12.01
N THR A 20 -35.34 28.81 12.75
CA THR A 20 -34.30 29.67 12.17
C THR A 20 -33.21 28.80 11.50
N GLU A 21 -32.85 27.68 12.10
CA GLU A 21 -31.90 26.74 11.52
C GLU A 21 -32.49 25.97 10.33
N TYR A 22 -33.78 25.61 10.39
CA TYR A 22 -34.49 24.97 9.28
C TYR A 22 -34.70 25.91 8.08
N ASN A 23 -34.95 27.21 8.33
CA ASN A 23 -35.04 28.23 7.28
C ASN A 23 -33.66 28.64 6.74
N ASN A 24 -32.59 28.48 7.51
CA ASN A 24 -31.21 28.72 7.09
C ASN A 24 -30.62 27.51 6.32
N LEU A 25 -31.23 26.34 6.43
CA LEU A 25 -30.98 25.23 5.48
C LEU A 25 -31.64 25.59 4.14
N SER A 26 -31.06 26.53 3.45
CA SER A 26 -31.54 26.91 2.13
C SER A 26 -31.19 25.77 1.16
N TRP A 27 -32.14 24.87 1.00
CA TRP A 27 -32.10 23.82 -0.06
C TRP A 27 -31.76 24.46 -1.41
N GLN A 28 -32.11 25.71 -1.62
CA GLN A 28 -31.71 26.49 -2.79
C GLN A 28 -30.20 26.75 -2.87
N LYS A 29 -29.48 26.89 -1.75
CA LYS A 29 -28.01 26.96 -1.76
C LYS A 29 -27.38 25.59 -2.03
N ALA A 30 -27.89 24.54 -1.40
CA ALA A 30 -27.44 23.18 -1.65
C ALA A 30 -27.72 22.74 -3.12
N PHE A 31 -28.91 23.08 -3.65
CA PHE A 31 -29.21 22.85 -5.06
C PHE A 31 -28.31 23.67 -5.99
N LYS A 32 -28.03 24.93 -5.69
CA LYS A 32 -27.09 25.76 -6.47
C LYS A 32 -25.65 25.26 -6.38
N GLU A 33 -25.21 24.76 -5.23
CA GLU A 33 -23.89 24.12 -5.11
C GLU A 33 -23.82 22.82 -5.90
N VAL A 34 -24.84 21.98 -5.83
CA VAL A 34 -24.94 20.76 -6.67
C VAL A 34 -25.02 21.13 -8.16
N GLU A 35 -25.80 22.13 -8.52
CA GLU A 35 -25.89 22.62 -9.90
C GLU A 35 -24.57 23.24 -10.40
N SER A 36 -23.86 23.98 -9.53
CA SER A 36 -22.52 24.50 -9.85
C SER A 36 -21.46 23.40 -9.91
N PHE A 37 -21.60 22.34 -9.12
CA PHE A 37 -20.74 21.17 -9.17
C PHE A 37 -21.01 20.33 -10.43
N LEU A 38 -22.26 20.25 -10.85
CA LEU A 38 -22.69 19.59 -12.09
C LEU A 38 -22.57 20.49 -13.32
N SER A 39 -22.19 21.77 -13.13
CA SER A 39 -21.99 22.67 -14.27
C SER A 39 -20.89 22.12 -15.19
N THR A 40 -21.13 22.25 -16.47
CA THR A 40 -20.52 21.55 -17.61
C THR A 40 -18.98 21.41 -17.57
N LYS A 41 -18.27 22.31 -16.89
CA LYS A 41 -16.78 22.24 -16.75
C LYS A 41 -16.31 21.24 -15.70
N ASN A 42 -17.01 21.12 -14.58
CA ASN A 42 -16.60 20.20 -13.50
C ASN A 42 -17.04 18.77 -13.81
N ALA A 43 -18.20 18.58 -14.43
CA ALA A 43 -18.67 17.28 -14.88
C ALA A 43 -17.78 16.70 -15.99
N SER A 44 -17.36 17.52 -16.97
CA SER A 44 -16.44 17.08 -18.03
C SER A 44 -15.05 16.74 -17.47
N ASN A 45 -14.54 17.51 -16.51
CA ASN A 45 -13.27 17.22 -15.84
C ASN A 45 -13.37 15.96 -14.98
N PHE A 46 -14.48 15.75 -14.27
CA PHE A 46 -14.69 14.52 -13.49
C PHE A 46 -14.84 13.30 -14.38
N VAL A 47 -15.62 13.38 -15.45
CA VAL A 47 -15.76 12.30 -16.43
C VAL A 47 -14.41 12.04 -17.14
N GLY A 48 -13.69 13.10 -17.52
CA GLY A 48 -12.36 12.98 -18.11
C GLY A 48 -11.36 12.30 -17.18
N SER A 49 -11.33 12.68 -15.90
CA SER A 49 -10.46 12.05 -14.89
C SER A 49 -10.88 10.62 -14.57
N ALA A 50 -12.18 10.33 -14.53
CA ALA A 50 -12.67 8.96 -14.33
C ALA A 50 -12.31 8.05 -15.52
N ILE A 51 -12.45 8.53 -16.75
CA ILE A 51 -12.06 7.80 -17.97
C ILE A 51 -10.54 7.61 -18.00
N SER A 52 -9.74 8.64 -17.72
CA SER A 52 -8.27 8.52 -17.68
C SER A 52 -7.80 7.54 -16.61
N THR A 53 -8.43 7.55 -15.43
CA THR A 53 -8.14 6.60 -14.36
C THR A 53 -8.54 5.17 -14.76
N ALA A 54 -9.72 4.98 -15.34
CA ALA A 54 -10.15 3.67 -15.84
C ALA A 54 -9.21 3.14 -16.95
N THR A 55 -8.80 3.99 -17.87
CA THR A 55 -7.85 3.63 -18.94
C THR A 55 -6.48 3.28 -18.37
N SER A 56 -6.01 4.02 -17.34
CA SER A 56 -4.76 3.73 -16.65
C SER A 56 -4.81 2.39 -15.90
N ILE A 57 -5.94 2.06 -15.27
CA ILE A 57 -6.14 0.78 -14.59
C ILE A 57 -6.14 -0.37 -15.62
N VAL A 58 -6.87 -0.23 -16.73
CA VAL A 58 -6.90 -1.25 -17.79
C VAL A 58 -5.52 -1.41 -18.40
N GLY A 59 -4.82 -0.31 -18.72
CA GLY A 59 -3.44 -0.35 -19.22
C GLY A 59 -2.49 -1.03 -18.23
N GLY A 60 -2.63 -0.73 -16.93
CA GLY A 60 -1.88 -1.37 -15.85
C GLY A 60 -2.13 -2.88 -15.78
N LEU A 61 -3.39 -3.32 -15.87
CA LEU A 61 -3.75 -4.74 -15.88
C LEU A 61 -3.17 -5.49 -17.08
N VAL A 62 -3.26 -4.91 -18.27
CA VAL A 62 -2.68 -5.48 -19.49
C VAL A 62 -1.16 -5.60 -19.35
N THR A 63 -0.49 -4.53 -18.90
CA THR A 63 0.96 -4.55 -18.66
C THR A 63 1.34 -5.58 -17.60
N PHE A 64 0.59 -5.68 -16.52
CA PHE A 64 0.80 -6.69 -15.49
C PHE A 64 0.64 -8.11 -16.04
N ALA A 65 -0.40 -8.38 -16.81
CA ALA A 65 -0.63 -9.68 -17.43
C ALA A 65 0.49 -10.05 -18.40
N LEU A 66 0.91 -9.12 -19.27
CA LEU A 66 2.04 -9.34 -20.18
C LEU A 66 3.35 -9.58 -19.42
N SER A 67 3.61 -8.80 -18.38
CA SER A 67 4.80 -8.99 -17.54
C SER A 67 4.80 -10.35 -16.83
N MET A 68 3.63 -10.79 -16.35
CA MET A 68 3.47 -12.09 -15.72
C MET A 68 3.72 -13.24 -16.70
N ILE A 69 3.13 -13.15 -17.91
CA ILE A 69 3.37 -14.11 -18.99
C ILE A 69 4.87 -14.16 -19.34
N THR A 70 5.48 -12.99 -19.57
CA THR A 70 6.92 -12.90 -19.89
C THR A 70 7.78 -13.49 -18.77
N SER A 71 7.45 -13.22 -17.50
CA SER A 71 8.16 -13.79 -16.36
C SER A 71 8.06 -15.32 -16.32
N ILE A 72 6.88 -15.87 -16.61
CA ILE A 72 6.69 -17.33 -16.68
C ILE A 72 7.53 -17.94 -17.81
N TYR A 73 7.58 -17.32 -18.99
CA TYR A 73 8.40 -17.79 -20.11
C TYR A 73 9.90 -17.74 -19.77
N ILE A 74 10.37 -16.63 -19.19
CA ILE A 74 11.77 -16.51 -18.75
C ILE A 74 12.10 -17.59 -17.71
N LEU A 75 11.18 -17.85 -16.77
CA LEU A 75 11.40 -18.86 -15.73
C LEU A 75 11.37 -20.28 -16.29
N ALA A 76 10.52 -20.55 -17.26
CA ALA A 76 10.46 -21.86 -17.95
C ALA A 76 11.74 -22.15 -18.73
N ASP A 77 12.29 -21.14 -19.39
CA ASP A 77 13.49 -21.28 -20.23
C ASP A 77 14.79 -20.81 -19.54
N LYS A 78 14.79 -20.66 -18.21
CA LYS A 78 15.91 -20.06 -17.45
C LYS A 78 17.26 -20.72 -17.71
N GLU A 79 17.30 -22.05 -17.84
CA GLU A 79 18.55 -22.81 -18.07
C GLU A 79 19.11 -22.51 -19.45
N ARG A 80 18.25 -22.49 -20.47
CA ARG A 80 18.62 -22.16 -21.84
C ARG A 80 19.10 -20.73 -21.97
N LEU A 81 18.39 -19.80 -21.36
CA LEU A 81 18.75 -18.38 -21.34
C LEU A 81 20.09 -18.14 -20.62
N SER A 82 20.32 -18.80 -19.48
CA SER A 82 21.59 -18.75 -18.77
C SER A 82 22.74 -19.22 -19.63
N TYR A 83 22.59 -20.40 -20.28
CA TYR A 83 23.61 -20.93 -21.17
C TYR A 83 23.89 -20.02 -22.37
N GLN A 84 22.86 -19.44 -22.97
CA GLN A 84 23.01 -18.46 -24.04
C GLN A 84 23.73 -17.20 -23.58
N GLY A 85 23.39 -16.70 -22.37
CA GLY A 85 24.03 -15.56 -21.75
C GLY A 85 25.53 -15.80 -21.50
N GLU A 86 25.89 -16.97 -20.98
CA GLU A 86 27.28 -17.37 -20.78
C GLU A 86 28.06 -17.36 -22.10
N ARG A 87 27.48 -17.99 -23.15
CA ARG A 87 28.13 -18.02 -24.49
C ARG A 87 28.33 -16.62 -25.07
N LEU A 88 27.37 -15.71 -24.88
CA LEU A 88 27.50 -14.33 -25.30
C LEU A 88 28.65 -13.64 -24.58
N VAL A 89 28.76 -13.79 -23.26
CA VAL A 89 29.84 -13.19 -22.48
C VAL A 89 31.22 -13.70 -22.97
N TYR A 90 31.37 -15.04 -23.19
CA TYR A 90 32.62 -15.58 -23.73
C TYR A 90 32.90 -15.18 -25.16
N SER A 91 31.87 -14.83 -25.97
CA SER A 91 32.06 -14.38 -27.34
C SER A 91 32.56 -12.92 -27.45
N PHE A 92 32.18 -12.08 -26.50
CA PHE A 92 32.50 -10.64 -26.54
C PHE A 92 33.70 -10.26 -25.67
N PHE A 93 34.02 -11.06 -24.63
CA PHE A 93 35.09 -10.75 -23.67
C PHE A 93 36.19 -11.80 -23.70
N SER A 94 37.41 -11.37 -23.34
CA SER A 94 38.49 -12.28 -23.09
C SER A 94 38.19 -13.23 -21.92
N GLU A 95 38.74 -14.39 -21.90
CA GLU A 95 38.45 -15.46 -20.93
C GLU A 95 38.54 -14.99 -19.47
N ASN A 96 39.56 -14.20 -19.13
CA ASN A 96 39.71 -13.64 -17.77
C ASN A 96 38.63 -12.66 -17.39
N ILE A 97 38.14 -11.85 -18.35
CA ILE A 97 37.06 -10.87 -18.11
C ILE A 97 35.73 -11.61 -18.05
N ALA A 98 35.49 -12.58 -18.93
CA ALA A 98 34.31 -13.39 -18.94
C ALA A 98 34.10 -14.14 -17.61
N HIS A 99 35.12 -14.79 -17.09
CA HIS A 99 35.08 -15.43 -15.77
C HIS A 99 34.73 -14.48 -14.65
N LYS A 100 35.35 -13.30 -14.61
CA LYS A 100 35.04 -12.28 -13.58
C LYS A 100 33.60 -11.79 -13.70
N THR A 101 33.12 -11.54 -14.91
CA THR A 101 31.76 -11.07 -15.17
C THR A 101 30.73 -12.10 -14.73
N LEU A 102 30.91 -13.36 -15.09
CA LEU A 102 30.03 -14.45 -14.70
C LEU A 102 30.05 -14.70 -13.19
N HIS A 103 31.21 -14.59 -12.55
CA HIS A 103 31.32 -14.69 -11.10
C HIS A 103 30.53 -13.56 -10.38
N VAL A 104 30.65 -12.31 -10.86
CA VAL A 104 29.85 -11.20 -10.33
C VAL A 104 28.36 -11.43 -10.57
N ALA A 105 27.97 -11.87 -11.76
CA ALA A 105 26.57 -12.18 -12.06
C ALA A 105 25.98 -13.26 -11.12
N HIS A 106 26.79 -14.29 -10.82
CA HIS A 106 26.38 -15.34 -9.88
C HIS A 106 26.21 -14.79 -8.45
N LEU A 107 27.16 -13.99 -7.97
CA LEU A 107 27.06 -13.35 -6.65
C LEU A 107 25.84 -12.42 -6.56
N VAL A 108 25.56 -11.65 -7.62
CA VAL A 108 24.36 -10.80 -7.68
C VAL A 108 23.09 -11.66 -7.62
N HIS A 109 23.04 -12.75 -8.38
CA HIS A 109 21.91 -13.67 -8.38
C HIS A 109 21.64 -14.25 -6.98
N GLU A 110 22.67 -14.79 -6.32
CA GLU A 110 22.54 -15.39 -4.99
C GLU A 110 22.07 -14.37 -3.95
N ASN A 111 22.69 -13.18 -3.93
CA ASN A 111 22.31 -12.12 -2.99
C ASN A 111 20.89 -11.60 -3.25
N PHE A 112 20.52 -11.42 -4.53
CA PHE A 112 19.18 -10.93 -4.87
C PHE A 112 18.10 -11.97 -4.53
N PHE A 113 18.36 -13.25 -4.83
CA PHE A 113 17.45 -14.33 -4.47
C PHE A 113 17.30 -14.47 -2.94
N GLY A 114 18.42 -14.39 -2.22
CA GLY A 114 18.43 -14.36 -0.75
C GLY A 114 17.63 -13.19 -0.18
N PHE A 115 17.78 -12.01 -0.75
CA PHE A 115 17.03 -10.83 -0.37
C PHE A 115 15.51 -11.01 -0.61
N ILE A 116 15.09 -11.43 -1.80
CA ILE A 116 13.68 -11.65 -2.13
C ILE A 116 13.06 -12.70 -1.22
N LYS A 117 13.76 -13.82 -0.99
CA LYS A 117 13.30 -14.86 -0.07
C LYS A 117 13.16 -14.33 1.35
N GLY A 118 14.13 -13.57 1.82
CA GLY A 118 14.08 -12.90 3.12
C GLY A 118 12.90 -11.96 3.23
N GLN A 119 12.70 -11.08 2.23
CA GLN A 119 11.61 -10.11 2.20
C GLN A 119 10.22 -10.75 2.20
N LEU A 120 10.02 -11.81 1.39
CA LEU A 120 8.78 -12.59 1.40
C LEU A 120 8.50 -13.20 2.78
N THR A 121 9.53 -13.70 3.46
CA THR A 121 9.40 -14.28 4.80
C THR A 121 9.05 -13.21 5.83
N VAL A 122 9.70 -12.05 5.78
CA VAL A 122 9.41 -10.90 6.65
C VAL A 122 7.98 -10.42 6.43
N ALA A 123 7.59 -10.17 5.20
CA ALA A 123 6.25 -9.69 4.83
C ALA A 123 5.15 -10.66 5.30
N PHE A 124 5.36 -11.97 5.14
CA PHE A 124 4.46 -12.98 5.66
C PHE A 124 4.36 -12.93 7.19
N PHE A 125 5.50 -12.85 7.88
CA PHE A 125 5.55 -12.77 9.34
C PHE A 125 4.84 -11.52 9.86
N ILE A 126 5.11 -10.35 9.29
CA ILE A 126 4.48 -9.08 9.68
C ILE A 126 2.98 -9.09 9.38
N GLY A 127 2.55 -9.63 8.24
CA GLY A 127 1.14 -9.79 7.90
C GLY A 127 0.39 -10.67 8.91
N VAL A 128 0.96 -11.81 9.27
CA VAL A 128 0.40 -12.72 10.28
C VAL A 128 0.39 -12.07 11.66
N ALA A 129 1.49 -11.45 12.08
CA ALA A 129 1.58 -10.74 13.35
C ALA A 129 0.55 -9.61 13.44
N THR A 130 0.42 -8.81 12.38
CA THR A 130 -0.60 -7.75 12.30
C THR A 130 -2.01 -8.32 12.43
N SER A 131 -2.33 -9.42 11.74
CA SER A 131 -3.64 -10.08 11.87
C SER A 131 -3.92 -10.53 13.31
N ILE A 132 -2.96 -11.20 13.94
CA ILE A 132 -3.10 -11.73 15.30
C ILE A 132 -3.28 -10.60 16.31
N PHE A 133 -2.40 -9.59 16.29
CA PHE A 133 -2.50 -8.48 17.24
C PHE A 133 -3.74 -7.63 17.01
N SER A 134 -4.15 -7.41 15.75
CA SER A 134 -5.40 -6.74 15.40
C SER A 134 -6.61 -7.50 15.93
N PHE A 135 -6.60 -8.83 15.86
CA PHE A 135 -7.64 -9.67 16.43
C PHE A 135 -7.71 -9.58 17.95
N ILE A 136 -6.56 -9.65 18.63
CA ILE A 136 -6.45 -9.55 20.11
C ILE A 136 -6.96 -8.17 20.58
N LEU A 137 -6.60 -7.10 19.89
CA LEU A 137 -7.01 -5.73 20.19
C LEU A 137 -8.44 -5.41 19.70
N ARG A 138 -9.11 -6.40 19.08
CA ARG A 138 -10.48 -6.27 18.56
C ARG A 138 -10.62 -5.12 17.56
N PHE A 139 -9.65 -4.97 16.67
CA PHE A 139 -9.79 -4.07 15.54
C PHE A 139 -10.75 -4.66 14.50
N PRO A 140 -11.54 -3.82 13.80
CA PRO A 140 -12.38 -4.29 12.71
C PRO A 140 -11.53 -4.91 11.60
N ASN A 141 -12.05 -5.94 10.95
CA ASN A 141 -11.41 -6.55 9.78
C ASN A 141 -9.95 -6.99 9.98
N ALA A 142 -9.60 -7.56 11.14
CA ALA A 142 -8.23 -7.88 11.55
C ALA A 142 -7.44 -8.69 10.49
N ALA A 143 -8.08 -9.67 9.83
CA ALA A 143 -7.44 -10.45 8.78
C ALA A 143 -7.10 -9.58 7.55
N THR A 144 -8.03 -8.71 7.15
CA THR A 144 -7.82 -7.78 6.02
C THR A 144 -6.66 -6.81 6.30
N LEU A 145 -6.57 -6.29 7.53
CA LEU A 145 -5.46 -5.42 7.96
C LEU A 145 -4.12 -6.14 7.83
N GLY A 146 -4.04 -7.39 8.27
CA GLY A 146 -2.81 -8.18 8.15
C GLY A 146 -2.44 -8.49 6.70
N VAL A 147 -3.42 -8.79 5.84
CA VAL A 147 -3.16 -9.00 4.40
C VAL A 147 -2.66 -7.71 3.75
N ILE A 148 -3.30 -6.58 4.01
CA ILE A 148 -2.89 -5.29 3.45
C ILE A 148 -1.47 -4.95 3.90
N VAL A 149 -1.18 -5.01 5.20
CA VAL A 149 0.14 -4.70 5.73
C VAL A 149 1.18 -5.66 5.18
N GLY A 150 0.92 -6.99 5.19
CA GLY A 150 1.85 -7.98 4.67
C GLY A 150 2.13 -7.83 3.17
N VAL A 151 1.10 -7.55 2.35
CA VAL A 151 1.30 -7.35 0.90
C VAL A 151 2.06 -6.05 0.61
N THR A 152 1.72 -4.97 1.30
CA THR A 152 2.45 -3.70 1.11
C THR A 152 3.89 -3.80 1.59
N ASP A 153 4.15 -4.57 2.64
CA ASP A 153 5.49 -4.78 3.21
C ASP A 153 6.46 -5.53 2.27
N LEU A 154 5.97 -6.11 1.17
CA LEU A 154 6.84 -6.62 0.09
C LEU A 154 7.74 -5.53 -0.52
N VAL A 155 7.33 -4.27 -0.41
CA VAL A 155 8.15 -3.12 -0.83
C VAL A 155 8.86 -2.55 0.39
N PRO A 156 10.16 -2.79 0.56
CA PRO A 156 10.90 -2.32 1.74
C PRO A 156 10.79 -0.81 1.91
N VAL A 157 10.76 -0.35 3.16
CA VAL A 157 10.68 1.05 3.57
C VAL A 157 9.32 1.68 3.27
N VAL A 158 8.85 1.64 2.04
CA VAL A 158 7.61 2.31 1.60
C VAL A 158 6.36 1.52 2.00
N GLY A 159 6.47 0.19 1.96
CA GLY A 159 5.36 -0.74 2.24
C GLY A 159 4.66 -0.51 3.58
N PRO A 160 5.41 -0.46 4.69
CA PRO A 160 4.84 -0.22 6.00
C PRO A 160 4.05 1.08 6.12
N PHE A 161 4.51 2.16 5.48
CA PHE A 161 3.78 3.43 5.48
C PHE A 161 2.47 3.34 4.69
N ILE A 162 2.48 2.67 3.53
CA ILE A 162 1.27 2.44 2.74
C ILE A 162 0.30 1.55 3.53
N GLY A 163 0.78 0.46 4.11
CA GLY A 163 -0.02 -0.46 4.93
C GLY A 163 -0.65 0.23 6.14
N ALA A 164 0.15 1.04 6.86
CA ALA A 164 -0.33 1.84 7.98
C ALA A 164 -1.41 2.85 7.54
N ALA A 165 -1.21 3.55 6.45
CA ALA A 165 -2.16 4.54 5.92
C ALA A 165 -3.47 3.88 5.48
N MET A 166 -3.40 2.77 4.73
CA MET A 166 -4.59 2.03 4.29
C MET A 166 -5.35 1.43 5.47
N GLY A 167 -4.65 0.81 6.41
CA GLY A 167 -5.26 0.25 7.62
C GLY A 167 -5.88 1.33 8.51
N PHE A 168 -5.21 2.48 8.66
CA PHE A 168 -5.77 3.64 9.38
C PHE A 168 -7.09 4.10 8.76
N ILE A 169 -7.14 4.26 7.43
CA ILE A 169 -8.36 4.69 6.72
C ILE A 169 -9.49 3.66 6.95
N LEU A 170 -9.21 2.37 6.86
CA LEU A 170 -10.21 1.34 7.08
C LEU A 170 -10.79 1.38 8.49
N ILE A 171 -9.92 1.54 9.50
CA ILE A 171 -10.37 1.55 10.89
C ILE A 171 -11.08 2.86 11.24
N VAL A 172 -10.62 4.01 10.71
CA VAL A 172 -11.23 5.31 11.01
C VAL A 172 -12.67 5.41 10.52
N LEU A 173 -13.02 4.68 9.45
CA LEU A 173 -14.37 4.65 8.91
C LEU A 173 -15.35 3.86 9.79
N GLU A 174 -14.86 2.88 10.56
CA GLU A 174 -15.69 2.03 11.43
C GLU A 174 -15.58 2.46 12.89
N GLU A 175 -14.35 2.62 13.41
CA GLU A 175 -14.07 2.93 14.82
C GLU A 175 -12.92 3.95 14.95
N PRO A 176 -13.19 5.27 14.83
CA PRO A 176 -12.14 6.31 14.82
C PRO A 176 -11.20 6.27 16.04
N ALA A 177 -11.73 5.91 17.20
CA ALA A 177 -10.93 5.83 18.44
C ALA A 177 -9.85 4.74 18.38
N LYS A 178 -10.06 3.68 17.61
CA LYS A 178 -9.11 2.58 17.47
C LYS A 178 -8.06 2.84 16.38
N ALA A 179 -8.28 3.77 15.48
CA ALA A 179 -7.36 4.05 14.38
C ALA A 179 -5.97 4.49 14.88
N VAL A 180 -5.93 5.33 15.92
CA VAL A 180 -4.66 5.75 16.53
C VAL A 180 -3.93 4.58 17.18
N ALA A 181 -4.67 3.69 17.86
CA ALA A 181 -4.09 2.49 18.48
C ALA A 181 -3.50 1.54 17.42
N PHE A 182 -4.12 1.45 16.24
CA PHE A 182 -3.58 0.67 15.12
C PHE A 182 -2.24 1.24 14.61
N VAL A 183 -2.13 2.56 14.45
CA VAL A 183 -0.86 3.19 14.05
C VAL A 183 0.24 2.88 15.06
N ILE A 184 -0.07 2.96 16.37
CA ILE A 184 0.88 2.59 17.43
C ILE A 184 1.28 1.12 17.30
N LEU A 185 0.33 0.20 17.06
CA LEU A 185 0.61 -1.20 16.82
C LEU A 185 1.59 -1.40 15.66
N ILE A 186 1.34 -0.74 14.51
CA ILE A 186 2.22 -0.84 13.34
C ILE A 186 3.61 -0.31 13.67
N ILE A 187 3.74 0.81 14.37
CA ILE A 187 5.04 1.34 14.80
C ILE A 187 5.79 0.32 15.67
N ILE A 188 5.11 -0.33 16.60
CA ILE A 188 5.73 -1.36 17.45
C ILE A 188 6.19 -2.55 16.60
N LEU A 189 5.33 -3.05 15.70
CA LEU A 189 5.68 -4.15 14.81
C LEU A 189 6.87 -3.80 13.91
N GLN A 190 6.94 -2.58 13.40
CA GLN A 190 8.06 -2.09 12.60
C GLN A 190 9.36 -2.02 13.41
N GLN A 191 9.30 -1.67 14.70
CA GLN A 191 10.48 -1.71 15.58
C GLN A 191 10.95 -3.15 15.82
N VAL A 192 10.03 -4.08 16.00
CA VAL A 192 10.36 -5.52 16.14
C VAL A 192 10.95 -6.05 14.82
N GLU A 193 10.36 -5.69 13.70
CA GLU A 193 10.87 -6.05 12.37
C GLU A 193 12.30 -5.56 12.18
N SER A 194 12.53 -4.25 12.30
CA SER A 194 13.83 -3.62 12.02
C SER A 194 14.94 -4.11 12.94
N ASN A 195 14.63 -4.36 14.21
CA ASN A 195 15.67 -4.68 15.21
C ASN A 195 15.83 -6.17 15.47
N ILE A 196 14.82 -7.00 15.16
CA ILE A 196 14.86 -8.43 15.51
C ILE A 196 14.69 -9.31 14.27
N VAL A 197 13.66 -9.06 13.46
CA VAL A 197 13.28 -9.94 12.35
C VAL A 197 14.23 -9.76 11.17
N TYR A 198 14.41 -8.52 10.74
CA TYR A 198 15.21 -8.19 9.57
C TYR A 198 16.69 -8.64 9.71
N PRO A 199 17.41 -8.37 10.82
CA PRO A 199 18.79 -8.84 10.98
C PRO A 199 18.91 -10.36 10.96
N ARG A 200 17.93 -11.09 11.46
CA ARG A 200 17.96 -12.57 11.51
C ARG A 200 17.60 -13.24 10.19
N LEU A 201 16.70 -12.65 9.41
CA LEU A 201 16.19 -13.27 8.19
C LEU A 201 16.91 -12.77 6.92
N VAL A 202 17.30 -11.52 6.89
CA VAL A 202 17.93 -10.89 5.72
C VAL A 202 19.40 -10.60 5.96
N GLY A 203 19.78 -10.15 7.15
CA GLY A 203 21.12 -9.65 7.46
C GLY A 203 22.25 -10.69 7.36
N ASN A 204 21.96 -11.96 7.51
CA ASN A 204 22.96 -13.03 7.38
C ASN A 204 23.26 -13.42 5.91
N ASN A 205 22.42 -12.98 4.97
CA ASN A 205 22.54 -13.34 3.56
C ASN A 205 23.13 -12.21 2.71
N VAL A 206 23.14 -10.99 3.22
CA VAL A 206 23.73 -9.84 2.52
C VAL A 206 25.00 -9.44 3.27
N GLY A 207 26.12 -10.03 2.90
CA GLY A 207 27.43 -9.75 3.50
C GLY A 207 27.98 -8.32 3.23
N LEU A 208 27.11 -7.37 2.90
CA LEU A 208 27.46 -5.98 2.65
C LEU A 208 27.32 -5.18 3.95
N PRO A 209 28.36 -4.41 4.32
CA PRO A 209 28.23 -3.41 5.37
C PRO A 209 27.05 -2.47 5.08
N SER A 210 26.30 -2.10 6.12
CA SER A 210 25.12 -1.23 6.05
C SER A 210 25.34 0.10 5.29
N LEU A 211 26.58 0.56 5.22
CA LEU A 211 27.00 1.73 4.49
C LEU A 211 26.76 1.60 2.97
N TRP A 212 27.05 0.43 2.40
CA TRP A 212 26.81 0.17 0.97
C TRP A 212 25.34 0.05 0.62
N THR A 213 24.54 -0.49 1.55
CA THR A 213 23.09 -0.53 1.40
C THR A 213 22.48 0.86 1.40
N LEU A 214 23.00 1.76 2.25
CA LEU A 214 22.56 3.15 2.31
C LEU A 214 22.92 3.91 1.02
N ILE A 215 24.13 3.70 0.49
CA ILE A 215 24.58 4.32 -0.78
C ILE A 215 23.75 3.81 -1.98
N ALA A 216 23.31 2.56 -1.96
CA ALA A 216 22.49 1.99 -3.05
C ALA A 216 21.04 2.48 -3.07
N ILE A 217 20.54 3.03 -1.95
CA ILE A 217 19.16 3.54 -1.81
C ILE A 217 19.12 5.06 -2.07
N THR A 218 20.24 5.77 -2.02
CA THR A 218 20.33 7.22 -2.27
C THR A 218 20.66 7.54 -3.72
#